data_35a83042971832df59a1711c756fb78e
#
_entry.id   35a83042971832df59a1711c756fb78e
#
_cell.length_a   1.000
_cell.length_b   1.000
_cell.length_c   1.000
_cell.angle_alpha   90.00
_cell.angle_beta   90.00
_cell.angle_gamma   90.00
#
_symmetry.space_group_name_H-M   'P 1'
#
loop_
_entity.id
_entity.type
_entity.pdbx_description
1 polymer ?
#
loop_
_entity_poly.entity_id
_entity_poly.type
_entity_poly.pdbx_seq_one_letter_code
_entity_poly.pdbx_strand_id
1 'polypeptide(L)'
;MTTADVIDRYYETANAGDWDAWCDLFTEDQVMDEQLAGHIESLATLRPMMAGMGRAYSRFQNVPKHIVVDGDRAAAITHISARSKGIDVEADAANYFELRDGRIAYTANIHDTVPFQPFMEG
;
A
#
# COMPACT_ATOMS: atom_id res chain seq x y z
N MET A 1 17.08 -3.87 -9.32
CA MET A 1 16.62 -4.30 -7.98
C MET A 1 15.95 -5.66 -8.10
N THR A 2 16.16 -6.53 -7.13
CA THR A 2 15.45 -7.81 -7.03
C THR A 2 14.01 -7.56 -6.59
N THR A 3 13.15 -8.58 -6.70
CA THR A 3 11.79 -8.51 -6.16
C THR A 3 11.80 -8.15 -4.67
N ALA A 4 12.67 -8.77 -3.89
CA ALA A 4 12.81 -8.46 -2.46
C ALA A 4 13.17 -6.98 -2.23
N ASP A 5 14.07 -6.41 -3.04
CA ASP A 5 14.45 -4.99 -2.94
C ASP A 5 13.25 -4.07 -3.21
N VAL A 6 12.44 -4.39 -4.22
CA VAL A 6 11.25 -3.59 -4.56
C VAL A 6 10.24 -3.64 -3.41
N ILE A 7 10.02 -4.82 -2.82
CA ILE A 7 9.10 -4.96 -1.69
C ILE A 7 9.61 -4.18 -0.47
N ASP A 8 10.91 -4.25 -0.18
CA ASP A 8 11.49 -3.46 0.91
C ASP A 8 11.27 -1.95 0.69
N ARG A 9 11.49 -1.46 -0.54
CA ARG A 9 11.24 -0.06 -0.89
C ARG A 9 9.78 0.32 -0.77
N TYR A 10 8.87 -0.58 -1.10
CA TYR A 10 7.43 -0.35 -0.97
C TYR A 10 7.08 0.06 0.47
N TYR A 11 7.56 -0.71 1.45
CA TYR A 11 7.29 -0.41 2.86
C TYR A 11 8.09 0.78 3.37
N GLU A 12 9.35 0.91 2.99
CA GLU A 12 10.17 2.07 3.37
C GLU A 12 9.52 3.38 2.95
N THR A 13 9.15 3.50 1.69
CA THR A 13 8.58 4.74 1.14
C THR A 13 7.21 5.05 1.74
N ALA A 14 6.35 4.03 1.90
CA ALA A 14 5.06 4.19 2.56
C ALA A 14 5.22 4.69 3.99
N ASN A 15 6.12 4.07 4.75
CA ASN A 15 6.33 4.38 6.17
C ASN A 15 7.07 5.70 6.38
N ALA A 16 7.77 6.19 5.36
CA ALA A 16 8.37 7.53 5.36
C ALA A 16 7.38 8.61 4.91
N GLY A 17 6.20 8.23 4.42
CA GLY A 17 5.25 9.16 3.84
C GLY A 17 5.68 9.71 2.48
N ASP A 18 6.64 9.07 1.83
CA ASP A 18 7.14 9.46 0.51
C ASP A 18 6.33 8.75 -0.58
N TRP A 19 5.09 9.21 -0.75
CA TRP A 19 4.14 8.58 -1.66
C TRP A 19 4.51 8.75 -3.12
N ASP A 20 5.27 9.76 -3.46
CA ASP A 20 5.76 9.97 -4.83
C ASP A 20 6.79 8.89 -5.20
N ALA A 21 7.78 8.66 -4.34
CA ALA A 21 8.74 7.58 -4.52
C ALA A 21 8.08 6.21 -4.48
N TRP A 22 7.04 6.04 -3.64
CA TRP A 22 6.25 4.82 -3.57
C TRP A 22 5.57 4.54 -4.93
N CYS A 23 4.95 5.56 -5.52
CA CYS A 23 4.31 5.44 -6.83
C CYS A 23 5.30 5.06 -7.94
N ASP A 24 6.55 5.51 -7.84
CA ASP A 24 7.59 5.20 -8.83
C ASP A 24 7.95 3.70 -8.89
N LEU A 25 7.53 2.91 -7.91
CA LEU A 25 7.76 1.47 -7.89
C LEU A 25 6.79 0.69 -8.79
N PHE A 26 5.76 1.32 -9.31
CA PHE A 26 4.69 0.68 -10.07
C PHE A 26 4.87 0.85 -11.58
N THR A 27 4.29 -0.10 -12.35
CA THR A 27 4.18 0.07 -13.80
C THR A 27 3.11 1.10 -14.13
N GLU A 28 3.18 1.69 -15.33
CA GLU A 28 2.20 2.67 -15.77
C GLU A 28 0.79 2.07 -15.88
N ASP A 29 0.69 0.80 -16.24
CA ASP A 29 -0.56 0.05 -16.39
C ASP A 29 -0.92 -0.77 -15.15
N GLN A 30 -0.36 -0.45 -14.00
CA GLN A 30 -0.60 -1.19 -12.76
C GLN A 30 -2.10 -1.34 -12.46
N VAL A 31 -2.44 -2.41 -11.75
CA VAL A 31 -3.79 -2.66 -11.21
C VAL A 31 -3.66 -2.93 -9.71
N MET A 32 -4.54 -2.33 -8.94
CA MET A 32 -4.60 -2.51 -7.50
C MET A 32 -6.03 -2.84 -7.08
N ASP A 33 -6.18 -3.87 -6.27
CA ASP A 33 -7.42 -4.17 -5.57
C ASP A 33 -7.23 -3.91 -4.08
N GLU A 34 -7.96 -2.95 -3.54
CA GLU A 34 -7.84 -2.52 -2.16
C GLU A 34 -9.23 -2.51 -1.53
N GLN A 35 -9.32 -2.99 -0.28
CA GLN A 35 -10.61 -3.25 0.38
C GLN A 35 -11.45 -1.98 0.61
N LEU A 36 -10.81 -0.83 0.78
CA LEU A 36 -11.51 0.45 0.96
C LEU A 36 -11.62 1.22 -0.35
N ALA A 37 -10.53 1.34 -1.10
CA ALA A 37 -10.47 2.15 -2.31
C ALA A 37 -11.06 1.43 -3.54
N GLY A 38 -11.20 0.10 -3.48
CA GLY A 38 -11.75 -0.69 -4.57
C GLY A 38 -10.72 -1.03 -5.63
N HIS A 39 -11.17 -1.10 -6.87
CA HIS A 39 -10.36 -1.47 -8.02
C HIS A 39 -9.79 -0.22 -8.69
N ILE A 40 -8.47 -0.13 -8.76
CA ILE A 40 -7.76 1.04 -9.28
C ILE A 40 -6.87 0.60 -10.44
N GLU A 41 -7.10 1.15 -11.61
CA GLU A 41 -6.29 0.89 -12.80
C GLU A 41 -5.46 2.11 -13.17
N SER A 42 -4.24 1.87 -13.60
CA SER A 42 -3.21 2.80 -14.06
C SER A 42 -2.53 3.59 -12.94
N LEU A 43 -1.26 3.92 -13.18
CA LEU A 43 -0.47 4.77 -12.30
C LEU A 43 -0.98 6.21 -12.35
N ALA A 44 -1.47 6.65 -13.51
CA ALA A 44 -2.04 7.98 -13.67
C ALA A 44 -3.25 8.22 -12.76
N THR A 45 -4.02 7.16 -12.46
CA THR A 45 -5.12 7.22 -11.49
C THR A 45 -4.61 7.13 -10.06
N LEU A 46 -3.65 6.24 -9.81
CA LEU A 46 -3.14 5.97 -8.45
C LEU A 46 -2.38 7.16 -7.87
N ARG A 47 -1.53 7.81 -8.66
CA ARG A 47 -0.64 8.87 -8.18
C ARG A 47 -1.40 10.05 -7.53
N PRO A 48 -2.45 10.62 -8.13
CA PRO A 48 -3.23 11.69 -7.48
C PRO A 48 -3.91 11.23 -6.20
N MET A 49 -4.38 9.98 -6.15
CA MET A 49 -5.00 9.42 -4.94
C MET A 49 -4.01 9.40 -3.79
N MET A 50 -2.79 8.94 -4.04
CA MET A 50 -1.76 8.80 -3.00
C MET A 50 -1.19 10.16 -2.56
N ALA A 51 -1.24 11.17 -3.41
CA ALA A 51 -0.85 12.53 -3.04
C ALA A 51 -1.70 13.09 -1.90
N GLY A 52 -2.90 12.56 -1.69
CA GLY A 52 -3.79 12.96 -0.59
C GLY A 52 -3.52 12.29 0.76
N MET A 53 -2.62 11.29 0.81
CA MET A 53 -2.40 10.50 2.04
C MET A 53 -1.88 11.34 3.21
N GLY A 54 -0.99 12.29 2.95
CA GLY A 54 -0.46 13.16 4.00
C GLY A 54 -1.50 14.08 4.62
N ARG A 55 -2.58 14.38 3.89
CA ARG A 55 -3.71 15.16 4.42
C ARG A 55 -4.72 14.27 5.12
N ALA A 56 -4.93 13.05 4.60
CA ALA A 56 -5.90 12.10 5.16
C ALA A 56 -5.43 11.54 6.49
N TYR A 57 -4.13 11.28 6.62
CA TYR A 57 -3.55 10.66 7.81
C TYR A 57 -2.47 11.54 8.41
N SER A 58 -2.56 11.80 9.71
CA SER A 58 -1.48 12.44 10.48
C SER A 58 -0.38 11.42 10.80
N ARG A 59 -0.72 10.12 10.76
CA ARG A 59 0.22 9.03 10.91
C ARG A 59 -0.26 7.86 10.04
N PHE A 60 0.66 7.22 9.33
CA PHE A 60 0.40 5.97 8.62
C PHE A 60 1.65 5.11 8.65
N GLN A 61 1.50 3.90 9.19
CA GLN A 61 2.56 2.90 9.22
C GLN A 61 1.99 1.56 8.77
N ASN A 62 2.69 0.89 7.88
CA ASN A 62 2.37 -0.45 7.44
C ASN A 62 3.63 -1.29 7.58
N VAL A 63 3.75 -2.03 8.67
CA VAL A 63 4.98 -2.71 9.06
C VAL A 63 4.89 -4.19 8.71
N PRO A 64 5.72 -4.69 7.80
CA PRO A 64 5.70 -6.10 7.46
C PRO A 64 6.24 -6.95 8.63
N LYS A 65 5.52 -8.03 8.93
CA LYS A 65 5.92 -9.02 9.93
C LYS A 65 6.49 -10.27 9.27
N HIS A 66 5.93 -10.66 8.13
CA HIS A 66 6.37 -11.81 7.35
C HIS A 66 6.33 -11.45 5.89
N ILE A 67 7.40 -11.73 5.17
CA ILE A 67 7.48 -11.52 3.72
C ILE A 67 7.93 -12.82 3.07
N VAL A 68 7.22 -13.24 2.05
CA VAL A 68 7.56 -14.39 1.22
C VAL A 68 7.74 -13.90 -0.21
N VAL A 69 8.84 -14.28 -0.84
CA VAL A 69 9.14 -13.92 -2.24
C VAL A 69 9.32 -15.20 -3.04
N ASP A 70 8.66 -15.27 -4.19
CA ASP A 70 8.78 -16.38 -5.14
C ASP A 70 8.86 -15.80 -6.56
N GLY A 71 10.05 -15.68 -7.10
CA GLY A 71 10.28 -15.11 -8.43
C GLY A 71 9.79 -13.67 -8.50
N ASP A 72 8.84 -13.41 -9.39
CA ASP A 72 8.23 -12.09 -9.58
C ASP A 72 7.00 -11.85 -8.71
N ARG A 73 6.74 -12.71 -7.74
CA ARG A 73 5.62 -12.58 -6.83
C ARG A 73 6.09 -12.46 -5.39
N ALA A 74 5.31 -11.77 -4.58
CA ALA A 74 5.58 -11.67 -3.16
C ALA A 74 4.26 -11.55 -2.40
N ALA A 75 4.30 -11.94 -1.14
CA ALA A 75 3.19 -11.72 -0.22
C ALA A 75 3.75 -11.34 1.14
N ALA A 76 3.02 -10.50 1.86
CA ALA A 76 3.41 -10.09 3.20
C ALA A 76 2.21 -10.07 4.13
N ILE A 77 2.45 -10.45 5.37
CA ILE A 77 1.52 -10.20 6.48
C ILE A 77 2.07 -8.99 7.23
N THR A 78 1.23 -7.99 7.40
CA THR A 78 1.66 -6.69 7.93
C THR A 78 0.74 -6.22 9.04
N HIS A 79 1.20 -5.20 9.77
CA HIS A 79 0.37 -4.50 10.75
C HIS A 79 0.28 -3.02 10.37
N ILE A 80 -0.95 -2.52 10.22
CA ILE A 80 -1.22 -1.12 9.91
C ILE A 80 -1.51 -0.39 11.22
N SER A 81 -0.85 0.75 11.41
CA SER A 81 -1.10 1.70 12.49
C SER A 81 -1.28 3.07 11.87
N ALA A 82 -2.47 3.65 12.02
CA ALA A 82 -2.81 4.91 11.36
C ALA A 82 -3.57 5.83 12.30
N ARG A 83 -3.47 7.13 12.04
CA ARG A 83 -4.22 8.15 12.77
C ARG A 83 -4.82 9.15 11.80
N SER A 84 -6.11 9.38 11.90
CA SER A 84 -6.83 10.37 11.11
C SER A 84 -7.91 11.02 11.96
N LYS A 85 -8.03 12.34 11.87
CA LYS A 85 -9.04 13.13 12.64
C LYS A 85 -8.99 12.85 14.14
N GLY A 86 -7.78 12.60 14.69
CA GLY A 86 -7.60 12.30 16.10
C GLY A 86 -7.98 10.88 16.51
N ILE A 87 -8.33 10.01 15.59
CA ILE A 87 -8.73 8.63 15.84
C ILE A 87 -7.59 7.70 15.42
N ASP A 88 -7.16 6.83 16.34
CA ASP A 88 -6.16 5.80 16.06
C ASP A 88 -6.83 4.53 15.57
N VAL A 89 -6.24 3.92 14.54
CA VAL A 89 -6.67 2.66 13.97
C VAL A 89 -5.52 1.71 13.89
N GLU A 90 -5.76 0.45 14.22
CA GLU A 90 -4.80 -0.63 14.02
C GLU A 90 -5.50 -1.81 13.37
N ALA A 91 -4.83 -2.44 12.42
CA ALA A 91 -5.34 -3.61 11.71
C ALA A 91 -4.20 -4.45 11.16
N ASP A 92 -4.41 -5.76 11.14
CA ASP A 92 -3.52 -6.65 10.39
C ASP A 92 -3.95 -6.66 8.94
N ALA A 93 -2.98 -6.83 8.05
CA ALA A 93 -3.22 -6.81 6.62
C ALA A 93 -2.41 -7.89 5.91
N ALA A 94 -2.85 -8.23 4.71
CA ALA A 94 -2.09 -9.03 3.77
C ALA A 94 -1.93 -8.24 2.48
N ASN A 95 -0.70 -8.17 2.00
CA ASN A 95 -0.37 -7.52 0.73
C ASN A 95 0.19 -8.55 -0.23
N TYR A 96 -0.36 -8.61 -1.43
CA TYR A 96 0.10 -9.50 -2.48
C TYR A 96 0.60 -8.68 -3.65
N PHE A 97 1.70 -9.13 -4.28
CA PHE A 97 2.38 -8.39 -5.33
C PHE A 97 2.72 -9.30 -6.51
N GLU A 98 2.51 -8.77 -7.73
CA GLU A 98 3.09 -9.34 -8.95
C GLU A 98 3.92 -8.25 -9.63
N LEU A 99 5.17 -8.58 -9.97
CA LEU A 99 6.10 -7.66 -10.61
C LEU A 99 6.26 -8.00 -12.10
N ARG A 100 6.56 -6.97 -12.88
CA ARG A 100 6.94 -7.10 -14.28
C ARG A 100 8.10 -6.14 -14.54
N ASP A 101 9.21 -6.68 -15.01
CA ASP A 101 10.42 -5.91 -15.33
C ASP A 101 10.90 -5.05 -14.14
N GLY A 102 10.85 -5.62 -12.95
CA GLY A 102 11.33 -4.96 -11.73
C GLY A 102 10.39 -3.92 -11.14
N ARG A 103 9.14 -3.83 -11.62
CA ARG A 103 8.13 -2.91 -11.11
C ARG A 103 6.86 -3.65 -10.75
N ILE A 104 6.11 -3.09 -9.81
CA ILE A 104 4.85 -3.67 -9.35
C ILE A 104 3.78 -3.46 -10.41
N ALA A 105 3.26 -4.55 -10.98
CA ALA A 105 2.20 -4.52 -11.99
C ALA A 105 0.83 -4.78 -11.39
N TYR A 106 0.77 -5.55 -10.31
CA TYR A 106 -0.47 -5.86 -9.61
C TYR A 106 -0.25 -5.92 -8.11
N THR A 107 -1.17 -5.34 -7.34
CA THR A 107 -1.23 -5.50 -5.90
C THR A 107 -2.65 -5.82 -5.45
N ALA A 108 -2.75 -6.63 -4.40
CA ALA A 108 -4.00 -6.83 -3.66
C ALA A 108 -3.72 -6.53 -2.19
N ASN A 109 -4.52 -5.63 -1.60
CA ASN A 109 -4.40 -5.24 -0.21
C ASN A 109 -5.67 -5.66 0.51
N ILE A 110 -5.53 -6.61 1.43
CA ILE A 110 -6.65 -7.23 2.14
C ILE A 110 -6.49 -6.92 3.62
N HIS A 111 -7.54 -6.36 4.23
CA HIS A 111 -7.56 -6.07 5.65
C HIS A 111 -9.01 -5.95 6.14
N ASP A 112 -9.20 -5.97 7.45
CA ASP A 112 -10.49 -5.64 8.04
C ASP A 112 -10.80 -4.16 7.77
N THR A 113 -11.95 -3.87 7.22
CA THR A 113 -12.37 -2.51 6.90
C THR A 113 -13.12 -1.83 8.05
N VAL A 114 -13.63 -2.61 9.02
CA VAL A 114 -14.41 -2.08 10.14
C VAL A 114 -13.65 -1.03 10.93
N PRO A 115 -12.37 -1.21 11.31
CA PRO A 115 -11.64 -0.18 12.04
C PRO A 115 -11.51 1.15 11.31
N PHE A 116 -11.64 1.15 9.99
CA PHE A 116 -11.50 2.34 9.15
C PHE A 116 -12.81 3.07 8.89
N GLN A 117 -13.95 2.49 9.27
CA GLN A 117 -15.27 3.09 9.05
C GLN A 117 -15.39 4.52 9.59
N PRO A 118 -14.86 4.85 10.79
CA PRO A 118 -14.96 6.21 11.31
C PRO A 118 -14.30 7.26 10.40
N PHE A 119 -13.31 6.86 9.59
CA PHE A 119 -12.63 7.77 8.66
C PHE A 119 -13.46 8.02 7.40
N MET A 120 -14.37 7.12 7.08
CA MET A 120 -15.21 7.19 5.89
C MET A 120 -16.53 7.92 6.13
N GLU A 121 -16.92 8.09 7.37
CA GLU A 121 -18.17 8.75 7.78
C GLU A 121 -17.96 10.26 7.94
N GLY A 122 -17.40 10.87 6.95
CA GLY A 122 -17.31 12.29 6.85
C GLY A 122 -16.44 13.02 7.83
#